data_ad709c8e67abdd18e89d012ec7161663
#
_entry.id   ad709c8e67abdd18e89d012ec7161663
#
_cell.length_a   1.000
_cell.length_b   1.000
_cell.length_c   1.000
_cell.angle_alpha   90.00
_cell.angle_beta   90.00
_cell.angle_gamma   90.00
#
_symmetry.space_group_name_H-M   'P 1'
#
loop_
_entity.id
_entity.type
_entity.pdbx_description
1 polymer ?
#
loop_
_entity_poly.entity_id
_entity_poly.type
_entity_poly.pdbx_seq_one_letter_code
_entity_poly.pdbx_strand_id
1 'polypeptide(L)'
;VEELIQKAKRRIVLIDDYITASLLDRFHKRNTGVTLDCYVKSRFATPALCDAIANYNTQYPLEPTRLHTFERSHDRWLIIDDIVYHFGASLKDLGKRSFSVDIVTEHTADDFISRL
;
A
#
# COMPACT_ATOMS: atom_id res chain seq x y z
N VAL A 1 -1.42 10.30 -6.29
CA VAL A 1 -1.70 8.99 -5.66
C VAL A 1 -3.17 8.78 -5.43
N GLU A 2 -3.88 9.80 -5.00
CA GLU A 2 -5.32 9.68 -4.79
C GLU A 2 -6.05 9.26 -6.06
N GLU A 3 -5.60 9.73 -7.22
CA GLU A 3 -6.15 9.31 -8.50
C GLU A 3 -5.94 7.82 -8.76
N LEU A 4 -4.78 7.30 -8.41
CA LEU A 4 -4.49 5.87 -8.52
C LEU A 4 -5.36 5.05 -7.58
N ILE A 5 -5.55 5.54 -6.35
CA ILE A 5 -6.41 4.87 -5.37
C ILE A 5 -7.84 4.78 -5.88
N GLN A 6 -8.35 5.85 -6.48
CA GLN A 6 -9.71 5.89 -7.02
C GLN A 6 -9.90 5.04 -8.27
N LYS A 7 -8.82 4.73 -9.00
CA LYS A 7 -8.87 3.83 -10.14
C LYS A 7 -9.02 2.37 -9.76
N ALA A 8 -8.66 2.00 -8.55
CA ALA A 8 -8.73 0.61 -8.09
C ALA A 8 -10.17 0.12 -8.08
N LYS A 9 -10.38 -1.08 -8.61
CA LYS A 9 -11.70 -1.72 -8.69
C LYS A 9 -11.78 -3.00 -7.85
N ARG A 10 -10.65 -3.64 -7.59
CA ARG A 10 -10.59 -4.93 -6.89
C ARG A 10 -9.66 -4.90 -5.69
N ARG A 11 -8.42 -4.45 -5.88
CA ARG A 11 -7.38 -4.55 -4.84
C ARG A 11 -6.35 -3.44 -4.94
N ILE A 12 -5.76 -3.14 -3.79
CA ILE A 12 -4.56 -2.30 -3.68
C ILE A 12 -3.57 -3.08 -2.81
N VAL A 13 -2.32 -3.17 -3.27
CA VAL A 13 -1.22 -3.73 -2.48
C VAL A 13 -0.18 -2.63 -2.31
N LEU A 14 0.12 -2.29 -1.06
CA LEU A 14 1.06 -1.25 -0.69
C LEU A 14 2.29 -1.90 -0.07
N ILE A 15 3.46 -1.66 -0.67
CA ILE A 15 4.73 -2.17 -0.17
C ILE A 15 5.60 -0.96 0.18
N ASP A 16 5.68 -0.65 1.47
CA ASP A 16 6.40 0.51 1.97
C ASP A 16 6.71 0.30 3.46
N ASP A 17 7.97 0.44 3.84
CA ASP A 17 8.40 0.26 5.22
C ASP A 17 7.89 1.37 6.16
N TYR A 18 7.46 2.50 5.62
CA TYR A 18 7.10 3.69 6.40
C TYR A 18 5.62 4.01 6.34
N ILE A 19 4.78 3.02 6.63
CA ILE A 19 3.32 3.19 6.65
C ILE A 19 2.91 3.86 7.95
N THR A 20 2.08 4.91 7.84
CA THR A 20 1.57 5.67 8.98
C THR A 20 0.04 5.69 8.99
N ALA A 21 -0.56 6.08 10.11
CA ALA A 21 -2.00 6.26 10.21
C ALA A 21 -2.51 7.27 9.17
N SER A 22 -1.77 8.35 8.94
CA SER A 22 -2.13 9.36 7.93
C SER A 22 -2.17 8.76 6.52
N LEU A 23 -1.25 7.87 6.21
CA LEU A 23 -1.22 7.19 4.91
C LEU A 23 -2.43 6.26 4.76
N LEU A 24 -2.76 5.50 5.81
CA LEU A 24 -3.95 4.64 5.81
C LEU A 24 -5.22 5.45 5.55
N ASP A 25 -5.34 6.62 6.15
CA ASP A 25 -6.50 7.50 5.93
C ASP A 25 -6.63 7.94 4.48
N ARG A 26 -5.52 8.13 3.77
CA ARG A 26 -5.57 8.44 2.33
C ARG A 26 -6.16 7.29 1.53
N PHE A 27 -5.87 6.04 1.91
CA PHE A 27 -6.39 4.87 1.23
C PHE A 27 -7.87 4.61 1.54
N HIS A 28 -8.44 5.28 2.55
CA HIS A 28 -9.88 5.23 2.81
C HIS A 28 -10.69 5.78 1.63
N LYS A 29 -10.11 6.60 0.79
CA LYS A 29 -10.77 7.15 -0.40
C LYS A 29 -10.97 6.12 -1.52
N ARG A 30 -10.49 4.89 -1.34
CA ARG A 30 -10.70 3.85 -2.33
C ARG A 30 -12.17 3.48 -2.46
N ASN A 31 -12.53 2.93 -3.61
CA ASN A 31 -13.90 2.49 -3.88
C ASN A 31 -14.32 1.38 -2.93
N THR A 32 -15.61 1.30 -2.65
CA THR A 32 -16.19 0.24 -1.82
C THR A 32 -15.89 -1.13 -2.42
N GLY A 33 -15.50 -2.07 -1.58
CA GLY A 33 -15.17 -3.44 -2.00
C GLY A 33 -13.73 -3.64 -2.43
N VAL A 34 -12.93 -2.56 -2.53
CA VAL A 34 -11.51 -2.67 -2.84
C VAL A 34 -10.74 -3.05 -1.57
N THR A 35 -9.97 -4.14 -1.65
CA THR A 35 -9.14 -4.59 -0.53
C THR A 35 -7.82 -3.81 -0.49
N LEU A 36 -7.26 -3.66 0.71
CA LEU A 36 -5.94 -3.07 0.91
C LEU A 36 -5.07 -4.04 1.71
N ASP A 37 -3.96 -4.45 1.12
CA ASP A 37 -2.95 -5.27 1.75
C ASP A 37 -1.66 -4.46 1.85
N CYS A 38 -1.10 -4.35 3.07
CA CYS A 38 0.12 -3.62 3.34
C CYS A 38 1.26 -4.59 3.64
N TYR A 39 2.40 -4.40 2.99
CA TYR A 39 3.59 -5.21 3.20
C TYR A 39 4.71 -4.34 3.74
N VAL A 40 5.26 -4.72 4.89
CA VAL A 40 6.41 -4.07 5.52
C VAL A 40 7.42 -5.12 5.92
N LYS A 41 8.69 -4.73 6.08
CA LYS A 41 9.66 -5.64 6.71
C LYS A 41 9.27 -5.86 8.16
N SER A 42 9.56 -7.05 8.70
CA SER A 42 9.13 -7.41 10.04
C SER A 42 9.60 -6.42 11.11
N ARG A 43 10.79 -5.83 10.96
CA ARG A 43 11.30 -4.81 11.90
C ARG A 43 10.48 -3.50 11.90
N PHE A 44 9.70 -3.24 10.85
CA PHE A 44 8.83 -2.08 10.73
C PHE A 44 7.37 -2.38 11.06
N ALA A 45 7.03 -3.64 11.33
CA ALA A 45 5.71 -4.02 11.84
C ALA A 45 5.63 -3.72 13.34
N THR A 46 5.75 -2.43 13.68
CA THR A 46 5.79 -1.97 15.06
C THR A 46 4.42 -2.09 15.74
N PRO A 47 4.37 -2.10 17.10
CA PRO A 47 3.08 -2.03 17.79
C PRO A 47 2.25 -0.82 17.39
N ALA A 48 2.89 0.33 17.17
CA ALA A 48 2.19 1.54 16.71
C ALA A 48 1.49 1.32 15.36
N LEU A 49 2.15 0.66 14.41
CA LEU A 49 1.55 0.35 13.11
C LEU A 49 0.42 -0.67 13.25
N CYS A 50 0.63 -1.72 14.04
CA CYS A 50 -0.42 -2.71 14.28
C CYS A 50 -1.66 -2.08 14.91
N ASP A 51 -1.48 -1.17 15.86
CA ASP A 51 -2.56 -0.43 16.49
C ASP A 51 -3.27 0.49 15.51
N ALA A 52 -2.51 1.16 14.63
CA ALA A 52 -3.08 2.04 13.61
C ALA A 52 -3.98 1.25 12.64
N ILE A 53 -3.55 0.06 12.23
CA ILE A 53 -4.34 -0.81 11.35
C ILE A 53 -5.58 -1.35 12.08
N ALA A 54 -5.43 -1.76 13.33
CA ALA A 54 -6.55 -2.23 14.13
C ALA A 54 -7.60 -1.13 14.33
N ASN A 55 -7.17 0.09 14.61
CA ASN A 55 -8.05 1.26 14.75
C ASN A 55 -8.75 1.58 13.43
N TYR A 56 -8.02 1.53 12.32
CA TYR A 56 -8.60 1.72 10.99
C TYR A 56 -9.71 0.69 10.72
N ASN A 57 -9.44 -0.58 10.98
CA ASN A 57 -10.40 -1.65 10.73
C ASN A 57 -11.64 -1.54 11.65
N THR A 58 -11.47 -1.04 12.87
CA THR A 58 -12.58 -0.78 13.77
C THR A 58 -13.45 0.37 13.27
N GLN A 59 -12.84 1.42 12.74
CA GLN A 59 -13.53 2.58 12.21
C GLN A 59 -14.23 2.30 10.88
N TYR A 60 -13.60 1.45 10.04
CA TYR A 60 -14.08 1.11 8.69
C TYR A 60 -14.21 -0.39 8.50
N PRO A 61 -15.15 -1.05 9.17
CA PRO A 61 -15.23 -2.52 9.18
C PRO A 61 -15.59 -3.13 7.81
N LEU A 62 -16.16 -2.34 6.89
CA LEU A 62 -16.47 -2.81 5.53
C LEU A 62 -15.29 -2.65 4.56
N GLU A 63 -14.20 -2.07 5.01
CA GLU A 63 -13.01 -1.79 4.20
C GLU A 63 -11.76 -2.25 4.93
N PRO A 64 -11.63 -3.55 5.26
CA PRO A 64 -10.53 -4.02 6.10
C PRO A 64 -9.19 -3.87 5.40
N THR A 65 -8.18 -3.51 6.19
CA THR A 65 -6.78 -3.47 5.79
C THR A 65 -6.05 -4.62 6.45
N ARG A 66 -5.22 -5.32 5.68
CA ARG A 66 -4.41 -6.44 6.18
C ARG A 66 -2.93 -6.06 6.17
N LEU A 67 -2.20 -6.46 7.20
CA LEU A 67 -0.77 -6.26 7.32
C LEU A 67 -0.03 -7.57 7.10
N HIS A 68 0.98 -7.54 6.23
CA HIS A 68 1.86 -8.66 5.95
C HIS A 68 3.31 -8.24 6.15
N THR A 69 4.18 -9.19 6.45
CA THR A 69 5.61 -8.93 6.56
C THR A 69 6.37 -9.65 5.46
N PHE A 70 7.51 -9.08 5.07
CA PHE A 70 8.42 -9.67 4.11
C PHE A 70 9.84 -9.14 4.34
N GLU A 71 10.86 -9.77 3.72
CA GLU A 71 12.25 -9.44 4.02
C GLU A 71 13.10 -9.01 2.81
N ARG A 72 12.54 -8.98 1.61
CA ARG A 72 13.34 -8.90 0.40
C ARG A 72 13.58 -7.52 -0.19
N SER A 73 12.65 -6.60 -0.13
CA SER A 73 12.73 -5.37 -0.90
C SER A 73 12.92 -4.15 -0.03
N HIS A 74 13.67 -3.16 -0.54
CA HIS A 74 13.79 -1.84 0.07
C HIS A 74 12.99 -0.77 -0.66
N ASP A 75 12.46 -1.10 -1.84
CA ASP A 75 11.75 -0.17 -2.69
C ASP A 75 10.30 0.00 -2.25
N ARG A 76 9.69 1.05 -2.74
CA ARG A 76 8.29 1.37 -2.50
C ARG A 76 7.50 1.02 -3.74
N TRP A 77 6.49 0.20 -3.57
CA TRP A 77 5.67 -0.29 -4.66
C TRP A 77 4.20 -0.12 -4.33
N LEU A 78 3.42 0.17 -5.36
CA LEU A 78 1.97 0.24 -5.24
C LEU A 78 1.36 -0.58 -6.37
N ILE A 79 0.53 -1.55 -6.03
CA ILE A 79 -0.17 -2.36 -7.02
C ILE A 79 -1.64 -1.96 -6.98
N ILE A 80 -2.15 -1.52 -8.13
CA ILE A 80 -3.56 -1.17 -8.32
C ILE A 80 -4.13 -2.19 -9.30
N ASP A 81 -4.98 -3.08 -8.81
CA ASP A 81 -5.53 -4.22 -9.56
C ASP A 81 -4.39 -5.06 -10.16
N ASP A 82 -4.11 -4.93 -11.45
CA ASP A 82 -3.07 -5.69 -12.14
C ASP A 82 -1.85 -4.85 -12.55
N ILE A 83 -1.82 -3.57 -12.17
CA ILE A 83 -0.74 -2.65 -12.56
C ILE A 83 0.20 -2.43 -11.38
N VAL A 84 1.50 -2.60 -11.62
CA VAL A 84 2.56 -2.40 -10.63
C VAL A 84 3.22 -1.06 -10.86
N TYR A 85 3.19 -0.18 -9.85
CA TYR A 85 3.85 1.12 -9.87
C TYR A 85 5.05 1.10 -8.91
N HIS A 86 6.17 1.62 -9.37
CA HIS A 86 7.36 1.80 -8.56
C HIS A 86 7.54 3.28 -8.21
N PHE A 87 7.77 3.56 -6.93
CA PHE A 87 7.97 4.92 -6.43
C PHE A 87 9.39 5.10 -5.94
N GLY A 88 10.00 6.26 -6.27
CA GLY A 88 11.35 6.60 -5.82
C GLY A 88 11.42 7.10 -4.38
N ALA A 89 10.27 7.35 -3.73
CA ALA A 89 10.20 7.84 -2.35
C ALA A 89 9.06 7.13 -1.61
N SER A 90 9.11 7.17 -0.26
CA SER A 90 8.03 6.60 0.55
C SER A 90 6.69 7.26 0.22
N LEU A 91 5.62 6.47 0.19
CA LEU A 91 4.28 6.95 -0.10
C LEU A 91 3.76 7.95 0.94
N LYS A 92 4.29 7.93 2.17
CA LYS A 92 3.94 8.91 3.20
C LYS A 92 4.35 10.34 2.80
N ASP A 93 5.33 10.49 1.91
CA ASP A 93 5.85 11.78 1.46
C ASP A 93 5.15 12.29 0.19
N LEU A 94 4.15 11.59 -0.30
CA LEU A 94 3.41 11.99 -1.48
C LEU A 94 2.70 13.32 -1.26
N GLY A 95 2.78 14.20 -2.26
CA GLY A 95 2.20 15.54 -2.20
C GLY A 95 3.09 16.59 -1.60
N LYS A 96 4.24 16.23 -1.02
CA LYS A 96 5.21 17.18 -0.48
C LYS A 96 6.16 17.75 -1.53
N ARG A 97 6.45 16.96 -2.57
CA ARG A 97 7.33 17.34 -3.68
C ARG A 97 7.15 16.37 -4.84
N SER A 98 7.70 16.74 -5.98
CA SER A 98 7.72 15.87 -7.16
C SER A 98 8.55 14.61 -6.89
N PHE A 99 8.10 13.50 -7.43
CA PHE A 99 8.78 12.21 -7.37
C PHE A 99 8.50 11.44 -8.66
N SER A 100 9.37 10.48 -8.97
CA SER A 100 9.21 9.62 -10.14
C SER A 100 8.30 8.45 -9.82
N VAL A 101 7.39 8.15 -10.73
CA VAL A 101 6.52 6.97 -10.68
C VAL A 101 6.68 6.23 -11.99
N ASP A 102 7.10 4.96 -11.92
CA ASP A 102 7.28 4.12 -13.09
C ASP A 102 6.27 2.98 -13.07
N ILE A 103 5.69 2.68 -14.22
CA ILE A 103 4.87 1.48 -14.38
C ILE A 103 5.79 0.33 -14.71
N VAL A 104 5.70 -0.76 -13.95
CA VAL A 104 6.52 -1.95 -14.15
C VAL A 104 5.79 -2.90 -15.08
N THR A 105 6.40 -3.20 -16.22
CA THR A 105 5.83 -4.06 -17.25
C THR A 105 6.51 -5.42 -17.36
N GLU A 106 7.63 -5.62 -16.64
CA GLU A 106 8.44 -6.83 -16.70
C GLU A 106 7.78 -8.04 -16.02
N HIS A 107 6.89 -7.77 -15.05
CA HIS A 107 6.20 -8.78 -14.28
C HIS A 107 4.72 -8.45 -14.18
N THR A 108 3.88 -9.49 -14.13
CA THR A 108 2.47 -9.30 -13.77
C THR A 108 2.38 -8.98 -12.28
N ALA A 109 1.26 -8.35 -11.87
CA ALA A 109 1.02 -8.06 -10.46
C ALA A 109 1.00 -9.35 -9.63
N ASP A 110 0.37 -10.41 -10.10
CA ASP A 110 0.31 -11.70 -9.40
C ASP A 110 1.69 -12.32 -9.25
N ASP A 111 2.51 -12.27 -10.29
CA ASP A 111 3.89 -12.76 -10.24
C ASP A 111 4.71 -11.98 -9.22
N PHE A 112 4.57 -10.66 -9.21
CA PHE A 112 5.24 -9.79 -8.26
C PHE A 112 4.84 -10.12 -6.81
N ILE A 113 3.55 -10.25 -6.54
CA ILE A 113 3.03 -10.57 -5.21
C ILE A 113 3.52 -11.94 -4.74
N SER A 114 3.59 -12.92 -5.63
CA SER A 114 4.04 -14.28 -5.29
C SER A 114 5.49 -14.33 -4.81
N ARG A 115 6.28 -13.29 -5.11
CA ARG A 115 7.69 -13.18 -4.73
C ARG A 115 7.92 -12.41 -3.43
N LEU A 116 6.89 -11.87 -2.83
CA LEU A 116 6.99 -11.15 -1.56
C LEU A 116 7.21 -12.08 -0.37
#